data_e62a18a289a9bf569154c3b1889a4fde
#
_entry.id   e62a18a289a9bf569154c3b1889a4fde
#
_cell.length_a   1.000
_cell.length_b   1.000
_cell.length_c   1.000
_cell.angle_alpha   90.00
_cell.angle_beta   90.00
_cell.angle_gamma   90.00
#
_symmetry.space_group_name_H-M   'P 1'
#
loop_
_entity.id
_entity.type
_entity.pdbx_description
1 polymer ?
#
loop_
_entity_poly.entity_id
_entity_poly.type
_entity_poly.pdbx_seq_one_letter_code
_entity_poly.pdbx_strand_id
1 'polypeptide(L)'
;MANREFSYKFYTTAAEAWDAMYQAILEAQKSVFWEIYAIGNDEVGQKFINLLIQKAQAGLEIKIIADHLGSFSLTSAQQNDLRQAGIDLVIYNEVFQFQFNFYKWFKRIWQRNHRKVLIVDEEISFLGGVNVMAEEKEWGDLHLRLEGKSVRPLIRQFARSYVKSGGDKKKVRRLFHPIKYKELPSWK
;
A
#
# COMPACT_ATOMS: atom_id res chain seq x y z
N MET A 1 -21.44 21.07 5.62
CA MET A 1 -20.75 19.77 5.62
C MET A 1 -20.15 19.55 7.00
N ALA A 2 -20.59 18.51 7.70
CA ALA A 2 -20.12 18.23 9.06
C ALA A 2 -18.61 17.98 9.04
N ASN A 3 -17.93 18.67 9.91
CA ASN A 3 -16.48 18.53 10.12
C ASN A 3 -16.20 17.16 10.76
N ARG A 4 -16.19 16.09 9.95
CA ARG A 4 -15.82 14.75 10.45
C ARG A 4 -14.32 14.77 10.74
N GLU A 5 -13.97 15.08 11.98
CA GLU A 5 -12.56 15.14 12.38
C GLU A 5 -11.88 13.79 12.23
N PHE A 6 -12.63 12.69 12.36
CA PHE A 6 -12.11 11.33 12.37
C PHE A 6 -13.25 10.30 12.24
N SER A 7 -13.08 9.26 11.43
CA SER A 7 -13.91 8.06 11.46
C SER A 7 -13.05 6.81 11.33
N TYR A 8 -13.55 5.68 11.86
CA TYR A 8 -12.89 4.39 11.74
C TYR A 8 -13.89 3.25 11.62
N LYS A 9 -13.45 2.15 10.99
CA LYS A 9 -14.21 0.90 10.92
C LYS A 9 -13.24 -0.28 10.96
N PHE A 10 -13.55 -1.29 11.75
CA PHE A 10 -12.83 -2.56 11.78
C PHE A 10 -13.49 -3.57 10.85
N TYR A 11 -12.65 -4.41 10.22
CA TYR A 11 -13.01 -5.60 9.48
C TYR A 11 -12.31 -6.78 10.14
N THR A 12 -13.01 -7.89 10.30
CA THR A 12 -12.51 -9.08 11.00
C THR A 12 -12.27 -10.26 10.07
N THR A 13 -12.61 -10.10 8.80
CA THR A 13 -12.32 -11.08 7.75
C THR A 13 -11.60 -10.41 6.58
N ALA A 14 -10.77 -11.19 5.87
CA ALA A 14 -10.09 -10.70 4.69
C ALA A 14 -11.07 -10.28 3.59
N ALA A 15 -12.15 -11.05 3.38
CA ALA A 15 -13.15 -10.76 2.35
C ALA A 15 -13.81 -9.39 2.54
N GLU A 16 -14.26 -9.07 3.76
CA GLU A 16 -14.85 -7.75 4.06
C GLU A 16 -13.86 -6.59 3.86
N ALA A 17 -12.59 -6.82 4.25
CA ALA A 17 -11.54 -5.83 4.06
C ALA A 17 -11.26 -5.61 2.57
N TRP A 18 -11.17 -6.67 1.76
CA TRP A 18 -10.95 -6.58 0.32
C TRP A 18 -12.08 -5.84 -0.39
N ASP A 19 -13.33 -6.15 -0.07
CA ASP A 19 -14.47 -5.44 -0.68
C ASP A 19 -14.43 -3.94 -0.38
N ALA A 20 -14.14 -3.58 0.87
CA ALA A 20 -14.03 -2.18 1.26
C ALA A 20 -12.82 -1.47 0.61
N MET A 21 -11.65 -2.14 0.52
CA MET A 21 -10.46 -1.63 -0.14
C MET A 21 -10.70 -1.45 -1.64
N TYR A 22 -11.32 -2.45 -2.29
CA TYR A 22 -11.66 -2.42 -3.70
C TYR A 22 -12.59 -1.25 -4.04
N GLN A 23 -13.66 -1.07 -3.26
CA GLN A 23 -14.60 0.04 -3.44
C GLN A 23 -13.91 1.39 -3.26
N ALA A 24 -13.06 1.54 -2.25
CA ALA A 24 -12.31 2.78 -2.05
C ALA A 24 -11.40 3.11 -3.24
N ILE A 25 -10.71 2.10 -3.82
CA ILE A 25 -9.89 2.31 -5.03
C ILE A 25 -10.78 2.62 -6.23
N LEU A 26 -11.92 1.94 -6.37
CA LEU A 26 -12.88 2.17 -7.46
C LEU A 26 -13.42 3.60 -7.45
N GLU A 27 -13.65 4.18 -6.27
CA GLU A 27 -14.16 5.54 -6.08
C GLU A 27 -13.05 6.61 -6.09
N ALA A 28 -11.78 6.22 -6.04
CA ALA A 28 -10.62 7.12 -6.00
C ALA A 28 -10.61 8.12 -7.17
N GLN A 29 -10.30 9.38 -6.86
CA GLN A 29 -10.28 10.50 -7.80
C GLN A 29 -8.90 11.13 -8.01
N LYS A 30 -7.94 10.91 -7.08
CA LYS A 30 -6.65 11.61 -7.08
C LYS A 30 -5.47 10.64 -7.03
N SER A 31 -5.45 9.77 -6.01
CA SER A 31 -4.26 8.98 -5.75
C SER A 31 -4.53 7.68 -5.00
N VAL A 32 -3.68 6.68 -5.26
CA VAL A 32 -3.63 5.43 -4.49
C VAL A 32 -2.18 5.16 -4.12
N PHE A 33 -1.88 5.12 -2.80
CA PHE A 33 -0.57 4.73 -2.29
C PHE A 33 -0.71 3.43 -1.51
N TRP A 34 0.01 2.41 -1.93
CA TRP A 34 -0.14 1.08 -1.35
C TRP A 34 1.21 0.50 -0.94
N GLU A 35 1.39 0.24 0.33
CA GLU A 35 2.49 -0.54 0.89
C GLU A 35 1.92 -1.90 1.26
N ILE A 36 2.31 -2.97 0.54
CA ILE A 36 1.75 -4.30 0.70
C ILE A 36 2.85 -5.36 0.79
N TYR A 37 2.64 -6.34 1.68
CA TYR A 37 3.54 -7.46 1.80
C TYR A 37 3.32 -8.47 0.67
N ALA A 38 2.08 -8.94 0.46
CA ALA A 38 1.77 -9.95 -0.53
C ALA A 38 0.54 -9.61 -1.39
N ILE A 39 0.72 -9.77 -2.72
CA ILE A 39 -0.36 -9.79 -3.71
C ILE A 39 -0.26 -11.12 -4.45
N GLY A 40 -1.33 -11.92 -4.42
CA GLY A 40 -1.41 -13.21 -5.11
C GLY A 40 -1.51 -13.07 -6.63
N ASN A 41 -1.02 -14.10 -7.34
CA ASN A 41 -1.30 -14.28 -8.76
C ASN A 41 -2.55 -15.17 -8.93
N ASP A 42 -3.61 -14.81 -8.24
CA ASP A 42 -4.88 -15.49 -8.18
C ASP A 42 -6.02 -14.53 -8.56
N GLU A 43 -7.26 -14.98 -8.51
CA GLU A 43 -8.43 -14.20 -8.89
C GLU A 43 -8.57 -12.90 -8.08
N VAL A 44 -8.21 -12.93 -6.78
CA VAL A 44 -8.30 -11.75 -5.89
C VAL A 44 -7.22 -10.75 -6.25
N GLY A 45 -5.96 -11.18 -6.31
CA GLY A 45 -4.83 -10.31 -6.67
C GLY A 45 -4.99 -9.71 -8.06
N GLN A 46 -5.42 -10.51 -9.04
CA GLN A 46 -5.64 -10.05 -10.41
C GLN A 46 -6.76 -9.00 -10.51
N LYS A 47 -7.84 -9.15 -9.71
CA LYS A 47 -8.92 -8.15 -9.63
C LYS A 47 -8.38 -6.78 -9.18
N PHE A 48 -7.52 -6.75 -8.17
CA PHE A 48 -6.89 -5.51 -7.71
C PHE A 48 -5.89 -4.94 -8.73
N ILE A 49 -5.05 -5.78 -9.34
CA ILE A 49 -4.08 -5.36 -10.37
C ILE A 49 -4.80 -4.69 -11.53
N ASN A 50 -5.86 -5.30 -12.06
CA ASN A 50 -6.64 -4.77 -13.17
C ASN A 50 -7.29 -3.42 -12.82
N LEU A 51 -7.85 -3.28 -11.62
CA LEU A 51 -8.43 -2.03 -11.15
C LEU A 51 -7.37 -0.91 -11.04
N LEU A 52 -6.19 -1.22 -10.50
CA LEU A 52 -5.10 -0.25 -10.39
C LEU A 52 -4.61 0.21 -11.77
N ILE A 53 -4.47 -0.71 -12.73
CA ILE A 53 -4.12 -0.38 -14.12
C ILE A 53 -5.17 0.55 -14.73
N GLN A 54 -6.45 0.21 -14.60
CA GLN A 54 -7.55 1.05 -15.09
C GLN A 54 -7.51 2.46 -14.49
N LYS A 55 -7.28 2.58 -13.18
CA LYS A 55 -7.21 3.86 -12.49
C LYS A 55 -5.98 4.68 -12.88
N ALA A 56 -4.83 4.04 -13.08
CA ALA A 56 -3.64 4.71 -13.56
C ALA A 56 -3.82 5.25 -14.99
N GLN A 57 -4.41 4.46 -15.88
CA GLN A 57 -4.77 4.89 -17.25
C GLN A 57 -5.78 6.03 -17.25
N ALA A 58 -6.64 6.13 -16.25
CA ALA A 58 -7.54 7.27 -16.04
C ALA A 58 -6.86 8.51 -15.45
N GLY A 59 -5.53 8.44 -15.19
CA GLY A 59 -4.72 9.59 -14.74
C GLY A 59 -4.52 9.70 -13.24
N LEU A 60 -4.88 8.72 -12.43
CA LEU A 60 -4.63 8.75 -10.99
C LEU A 60 -3.14 8.55 -10.69
N GLU A 61 -2.64 9.26 -9.69
CA GLU A 61 -1.29 9.03 -9.15
C GLU A 61 -1.26 7.74 -8.34
N ILE A 62 -0.62 6.69 -8.85
CA ILE A 62 -0.53 5.40 -8.14
C ILE A 62 0.92 5.06 -7.82
N LYS A 63 1.18 4.77 -6.54
CA LYS A 63 2.48 4.31 -6.05
C LYS A 63 2.31 3.06 -5.22
N ILE A 64 3.12 2.04 -5.52
CA ILE A 64 3.07 0.75 -4.83
C ILE A 64 4.46 0.42 -4.29
N ILE A 65 4.52 -0.03 -3.04
CA ILE A 65 5.69 -0.69 -2.45
C ILE A 65 5.28 -2.12 -2.18
N ALA A 66 5.85 -3.08 -2.91
CA ALA A 66 5.60 -4.51 -2.71
C ALA A 66 6.86 -5.20 -2.17
N ASP A 67 6.71 -6.08 -1.17
CA ASP A 67 7.84 -6.89 -0.70
C ASP A 67 8.17 -7.98 -1.71
N HIS A 68 9.46 -8.16 -2.02
CA HIS A 68 9.90 -9.12 -3.05
C HIS A 68 9.49 -10.56 -2.75
N LEU A 69 9.61 -11.03 -1.50
CA LEU A 69 9.24 -12.41 -1.17
C LEU A 69 7.73 -12.60 -0.98
N GLY A 70 7.07 -11.66 -0.30
CA GLY A 70 5.62 -11.73 -0.12
C GLY A 70 4.87 -11.63 -1.44
N SER A 71 5.38 -10.83 -2.37
CA SER A 71 4.80 -10.65 -3.71
C SER A 71 5.57 -11.41 -4.79
N PHE A 72 6.17 -12.56 -4.44
CA PHE A 72 6.88 -13.42 -5.41
C PHE A 72 5.96 -13.90 -6.54
N SER A 73 4.67 -14.07 -6.26
CA SER A 73 3.63 -14.39 -7.24
C SER A 73 3.34 -13.25 -8.23
N LEU A 74 3.74 -12.00 -7.95
CA LEU A 74 3.63 -10.89 -8.88
C LEU A 74 4.69 -11.04 -9.98
N THR A 75 4.29 -11.64 -11.09
CA THR A 75 5.20 -11.99 -12.20
C THR A 75 5.88 -10.76 -12.79
N SER A 76 7.02 -10.95 -13.45
CA SER A 76 7.69 -9.86 -14.19
C SER A 76 6.80 -9.24 -15.26
N ALA A 77 5.92 -10.02 -15.89
CA ALA A 77 4.93 -9.50 -16.84
C ALA A 77 3.96 -8.54 -16.17
N GLN A 78 3.33 -8.94 -15.08
CA GLN A 78 2.42 -8.09 -14.30
C GLN A 78 3.11 -6.83 -13.76
N GLN A 79 4.37 -6.94 -13.30
CA GLN A 79 5.14 -5.77 -12.88
C GLN A 79 5.38 -4.79 -14.06
N ASN A 80 5.63 -5.31 -15.26
CA ASN A 80 5.79 -4.51 -16.46
C ASN A 80 4.47 -3.85 -16.86
N ASP A 81 3.34 -4.57 -16.82
CA ASP A 81 2.02 -4.03 -17.12
C ASP A 81 1.66 -2.88 -16.18
N LEU A 82 1.90 -3.04 -14.87
CA LEU A 82 1.72 -1.99 -13.88
C LEU A 82 2.56 -0.75 -14.21
N ARG A 83 3.86 -0.92 -14.53
CA ARG A 83 4.76 0.20 -14.89
C ARG A 83 4.35 0.87 -16.21
N GLN A 84 3.95 0.10 -17.21
CA GLN A 84 3.48 0.63 -18.51
C GLN A 84 2.17 1.43 -18.36
N ALA A 85 1.31 1.05 -17.42
CA ALA A 85 0.11 1.82 -17.07
C ALA A 85 0.43 3.14 -16.34
N GLY A 86 1.70 3.42 -16.01
CA GLY A 86 2.12 4.63 -15.29
C GLY A 86 2.17 4.49 -13.77
N ILE A 87 2.02 3.27 -13.25
CA ILE A 87 2.13 2.99 -11.81
C ILE A 87 3.61 3.00 -11.38
N ASP A 88 3.89 3.76 -10.34
CA ASP A 88 5.22 3.83 -9.74
C ASP A 88 5.41 2.67 -8.76
N LEU A 89 5.91 1.54 -9.29
CA LEU A 89 6.10 0.29 -8.55
C LEU A 89 7.54 0.17 -8.06
N VAL A 90 7.70 0.12 -6.74
CA VAL A 90 8.97 -0.15 -6.04
C VAL A 90 8.90 -1.53 -5.40
N ILE A 91 9.82 -2.42 -5.77
CA ILE A 91 9.97 -3.73 -5.13
C ILE A 91 10.98 -3.59 -3.98
N TYR A 92 10.49 -3.79 -2.76
CA TYR A 92 11.34 -3.74 -1.58
C TYR A 92 12.18 -5.01 -1.47
N ASN A 93 13.49 -4.82 -1.31
CA ASN A 93 14.42 -5.89 -0.97
C ASN A 93 14.53 -7.00 -2.02
N GLU A 94 14.76 -6.61 -3.30
CA GLU A 94 15.08 -7.56 -4.37
C GLU A 94 16.31 -8.40 -4.00
N VAL A 95 16.09 -9.68 -3.73
CA VAL A 95 17.11 -10.59 -3.19
C VAL A 95 18.17 -10.96 -4.26
N PHE A 96 17.82 -10.84 -5.55
CA PHE A 96 18.65 -11.35 -6.65
C PHE A 96 19.72 -10.37 -7.17
N GLN A 97 19.73 -9.11 -6.73
CA GLN A 97 20.68 -8.12 -7.27
C GLN A 97 22.10 -8.15 -6.68
N PHE A 98 22.43 -9.06 -5.74
CA PHE A 98 23.73 -9.07 -5.07
C PHE A 98 24.46 -10.41 -5.16
N GLN A 99 25.34 -10.53 -6.14
CA GLN A 99 26.16 -11.73 -6.37
C GLN A 99 27.37 -11.88 -5.43
N PHE A 100 27.74 -10.89 -4.57
CA PHE A 100 29.06 -10.88 -3.95
C PHE A 100 29.17 -10.72 -2.43
N ASN A 101 28.06 -10.66 -1.67
CA ASN A 101 28.18 -10.56 -0.22
C ASN A 101 27.10 -11.37 0.54
N PHE A 102 27.44 -12.59 0.91
CA PHE A 102 26.59 -13.55 1.61
C PHE A 102 25.98 -13.01 2.92
N TYR A 103 26.75 -12.22 3.70
CA TYR A 103 26.28 -11.63 4.94
C TYR A 103 25.18 -10.56 4.69
N LYS A 104 25.37 -9.72 3.69
CA LYS A 104 24.35 -8.73 3.29
C LYS A 104 23.12 -9.41 2.71
N TRP A 105 23.29 -10.49 1.95
CA TRP A 105 22.21 -11.31 1.43
C TRP A 105 21.39 -11.94 2.54
N PHE A 106 22.05 -12.58 3.54
CA PHE A 106 21.40 -13.20 4.69
C PHE A 106 20.60 -12.17 5.52
N LYS A 107 21.19 -11.02 5.82
CA LYS A 107 20.51 -9.93 6.54
C LYS A 107 19.27 -9.42 5.80
N ARG A 108 19.28 -9.38 4.47
CA ARG A 108 18.14 -8.95 3.66
C ARG A 108 17.00 -9.97 3.66
N ILE A 109 17.28 -11.27 3.69
CA ILE A 109 16.24 -12.31 3.81
C ILE A 109 15.41 -12.10 5.07
N TRP A 110 16.02 -11.64 6.17
CA TRP A 110 15.32 -11.40 7.44
C TRP A 110 14.66 -10.01 7.54
N GLN A 111 15.08 -9.03 6.75
CA GLN A 111 14.48 -7.70 6.73
C GLN A 111 13.30 -7.68 5.76
N ARG A 112 12.09 -7.93 6.27
CA ARG A 112 10.84 -7.90 5.49
C ARG A 112 10.05 -6.64 5.74
N ASN A 113 9.38 -6.17 4.71
CA ASN A 113 8.40 -5.11 4.85
C ASN A 113 7.01 -5.72 5.05
N HIS A 114 6.70 -6.10 6.29
CA HIS A 114 5.43 -6.76 6.63
C HIS A 114 4.26 -5.78 6.80
N ARG A 115 4.36 -4.58 6.25
CA ARG A 115 3.31 -3.57 6.33
C ARG A 115 2.26 -3.80 5.26
N LYS A 116 1.03 -3.55 5.64
CA LYS A 116 -0.14 -3.57 4.77
C LYS A 116 -0.91 -2.29 5.02
N VAL A 117 -0.61 -1.27 4.20
CA VAL A 117 -1.19 0.08 4.32
C VAL A 117 -1.61 0.55 2.93
N LEU A 118 -2.90 0.71 2.73
CA LEU A 118 -3.48 1.33 1.56
C LEU A 118 -3.94 2.74 1.93
N ILE A 119 -3.62 3.73 1.11
CA ILE A 119 -4.06 5.12 1.27
C ILE A 119 -4.72 5.54 -0.03
N VAL A 120 -5.94 6.05 0.05
CA VAL A 120 -6.74 6.50 -1.09
C VAL A 120 -7.07 7.97 -0.92
N ASP A 121 -6.77 8.76 -1.97
CA ASP A 121 -7.01 10.20 -2.07
C ASP A 121 -6.43 11.04 -0.92
N GLU A 122 -5.49 10.47 -0.15
CA GLU A 122 -4.90 11.06 1.06
C GLU A 122 -5.93 11.33 2.18
N GLU A 123 -7.11 10.74 2.08
CA GLU A 123 -8.24 10.94 2.99
C GLU A 123 -8.72 9.66 3.67
N ILE A 124 -8.52 8.50 3.02
CA ILE A 124 -8.90 7.18 3.52
C ILE A 124 -7.65 6.33 3.63
N SER A 125 -7.51 5.56 4.69
CA SER A 125 -6.46 4.55 4.80
C SER A 125 -7.00 3.24 5.36
N PHE A 126 -6.46 2.14 4.86
CA PHE A 126 -6.64 0.79 5.40
C PHE A 126 -5.30 0.29 5.91
N LEU A 127 -5.29 -0.32 7.10
CA LEU A 127 -4.10 -0.89 7.70
C LEU A 127 -4.45 -2.09 8.59
N GLY A 128 -3.57 -3.09 8.61
CA GLY A 128 -3.80 -4.31 9.42
C GLY A 128 -3.01 -5.51 8.92
N GLY A 129 -3.52 -6.71 9.16
CA GLY A 129 -2.87 -7.96 8.83
C GLY A 129 -3.18 -8.50 7.42
N VAL A 130 -4.26 -8.07 6.77
CA VAL A 130 -4.78 -8.66 5.54
C VAL A 130 -3.87 -8.43 4.34
N ASN A 131 -3.42 -9.50 3.67
CA ASN A 131 -2.83 -9.48 2.33
C ASN A 131 -3.92 -9.62 1.25
N VAL A 132 -3.53 -9.62 -0.02
CA VAL A 132 -4.46 -9.78 -1.16
C VAL A 132 -4.11 -11.08 -1.88
N MET A 133 -4.58 -12.18 -1.30
CA MET A 133 -4.34 -13.55 -1.78
C MET A 133 -5.57 -14.42 -1.50
N ALA A 134 -6.06 -15.14 -2.50
CA ALA A 134 -7.31 -15.91 -2.38
C ALA A 134 -7.28 -16.95 -1.24
N GLU A 135 -6.11 -17.50 -0.91
CA GLU A 135 -5.93 -18.44 0.19
C GLU A 135 -6.24 -17.85 1.57
N GLU A 136 -6.14 -16.51 1.72
CA GLU A 136 -6.43 -15.81 2.99
C GLU A 136 -7.92 -15.47 3.16
N LYS A 137 -8.79 -15.81 2.20
CA LYS A 137 -10.20 -15.42 2.19
C LYS A 137 -10.95 -15.72 3.48
N GLU A 138 -10.71 -16.90 4.03
CA GLU A 138 -11.38 -17.39 5.24
C GLU A 138 -10.57 -17.09 6.53
N TRP A 139 -9.44 -16.41 6.41
CA TRP A 139 -8.63 -16.08 7.58
C TRP A 139 -9.27 -14.97 8.37
N GLY A 140 -9.38 -15.18 9.69
CA GLY A 140 -9.71 -14.12 10.64
C GLY A 140 -8.50 -13.23 10.85
N ASP A 141 -8.59 -11.99 10.42
CA ASP A 141 -7.54 -10.99 10.63
C ASP A 141 -8.17 -9.63 10.87
N LEU A 142 -7.45 -8.77 11.57
CA LEU A 142 -7.94 -7.44 11.89
C LEU A 142 -7.42 -6.42 10.87
N HIS A 143 -8.35 -5.75 10.21
CA HIS A 143 -8.05 -4.64 9.31
C HIS A 143 -8.84 -3.41 9.71
N LEU A 144 -8.21 -2.25 9.71
CA LEU A 144 -8.77 -0.99 10.15
C LEU A 144 -8.87 -0.03 8.97
N ARG A 145 -10.04 0.54 8.74
CA ARG A 145 -10.25 1.71 7.90
C ARG A 145 -10.21 2.97 8.76
N LEU A 146 -9.46 3.96 8.34
CA LEU A 146 -9.38 5.30 8.93
C LEU A 146 -9.74 6.36 7.89
N GLU A 147 -10.37 7.44 8.31
CA GLU A 147 -10.69 8.58 7.45
C GLU A 147 -10.28 9.92 8.10
N GLY A 148 -10.09 10.94 7.26
CA GLY A 148 -9.84 12.29 7.69
C GLY A 148 -8.40 12.56 8.16
N LYS A 149 -8.23 13.45 9.13
CA LYS A 149 -6.90 13.94 9.56
C LYS A 149 -5.97 12.85 10.09
N SER A 150 -6.51 11.75 10.62
CA SER A 150 -5.75 10.59 11.11
C SER A 150 -4.95 9.85 10.02
N VAL A 151 -5.27 10.05 8.75
CA VAL A 151 -4.54 9.46 7.61
C VAL A 151 -3.19 10.15 7.37
N ARG A 152 -3.04 11.41 7.75
CA ARG A 152 -1.81 12.21 7.50
C ARG A 152 -0.50 11.60 8.03
N PRO A 153 -0.43 11.03 9.24
CA PRO A 153 0.76 10.33 9.70
C PRO A 153 1.14 9.13 8.82
N LEU A 154 0.15 8.41 8.28
CA LEU A 154 0.33 7.26 7.41
C LEU A 154 0.87 7.67 6.04
N ILE A 155 0.40 8.78 5.47
CA ILE A 155 0.94 9.37 4.24
C ILE A 155 2.44 9.66 4.39
N ARG A 156 2.84 10.34 5.48
CA ARG A 156 4.25 10.61 5.76
C ARG A 156 5.06 9.33 5.94
N GLN A 157 4.48 8.34 6.62
CA GLN A 157 5.14 7.06 6.83
C GLN A 157 5.32 6.32 5.50
N PHE A 158 4.30 6.32 4.62
CA PHE A 158 4.42 5.78 3.28
C PHE A 158 5.56 6.44 2.50
N ALA A 159 5.64 7.79 2.51
CA ALA A 159 6.72 8.51 1.83
C ALA A 159 8.12 8.11 2.33
N ARG A 160 8.28 7.90 3.64
CA ARG A 160 9.54 7.41 4.24
C ARG A 160 9.85 5.99 3.78
N SER A 161 8.86 5.09 3.82
CA SER A 161 8.99 3.71 3.34
C SER A 161 9.35 3.68 1.86
N TYR A 162 8.69 4.49 1.03
CA TYR A 162 8.94 4.58 -0.40
C TYR A 162 10.39 4.94 -0.71
N VAL A 163 10.93 5.98 -0.07
CA VAL A 163 12.33 6.39 -0.25
C VAL A 163 13.30 5.33 0.29
N LYS A 164 12.99 4.74 1.46
CA LYS A 164 13.81 3.66 2.04
C LYS A 164 13.83 2.41 1.16
N SER A 165 12.79 2.16 0.41
CA SER A 165 12.66 1.05 -0.54
C SER A 165 13.35 1.31 -1.89
N GLY A 166 13.98 2.47 -2.08
CA GLY A 166 14.69 2.82 -3.32
C GLY A 166 13.89 3.72 -4.27
N GLY A 167 12.69 4.15 -3.89
CA GLY A 167 11.91 5.08 -4.69
C GLY A 167 12.50 6.51 -4.71
N ASP A 168 12.27 7.25 -5.79
CA ASP A 168 12.77 8.62 -5.95
C ASP A 168 12.08 9.59 -4.96
N LYS A 169 12.87 10.17 -4.07
CA LYS A 169 12.41 11.16 -3.08
C LYS A 169 11.68 12.34 -3.71
N LYS A 170 12.04 12.74 -4.94
CA LYS A 170 11.38 13.85 -5.63
C LYS A 170 9.91 13.57 -5.87
N LYS A 171 9.54 12.31 -6.19
CA LYS A 171 8.17 11.88 -6.46
C LYS A 171 7.24 11.86 -5.24
N VAL A 172 7.80 11.88 -4.04
CA VAL A 172 7.03 11.88 -2.78
C VAL A 172 7.29 13.10 -1.91
N ARG A 173 8.02 14.11 -2.44
CA ARG A 173 8.43 15.27 -1.67
C ARG A 173 7.25 16.00 -1.02
N ARG A 174 6.11 16.13 -1.71
CA ARG A 174 4.90 16.78 -1.20
C ARG A 174 4.29 16.07 0.00
N LEU A 175 4.50 14.75 0.13
CA LEU A 175 3.95 13.93 1.20
C LEU A 175 4.70 14.09 2.55
N PHE A 176 5.85 14.80 2.53
CA PHE A 176 6.64 15.08 3.74
C PHE A 176 6.24 16.35 4.47
N HIS A 177 5.20 17.09 4.03
CA HIS A 177 4.80 18.33 4.68
C HIS A 177 4.52 18.12 6.17
N PRO A 178 5.05 19.01 7.04
CA PRO A 178 4.88 18.87 8.47
C PRO A 178 3.40 18.96 8.86
N ILE A 179 2.94 18.01 9.65
CA ILE A 179 1.63 18.06 10.29
C ILE A 179 1.75 19.05 11.44
N LYS A 180 0.90 20.08 11.48
CA LYS A 180 0.81 20.95 12.65
C LYS A 180 0.16 20.16 13.79
N TYR A 181 0.95 19.77 14.79
CA TYR A 181 0.49 18.95 15.94
C TYR A 181 -0.68 19.58 16.71
N LYS A 182 -0.85 20.93 16.65
CA LYS A 182 -1.99 21.63 17.25
C LYS A 182 -3.37 21.19 16.70
N GLU A 183 -3.38 20.46 15.58
CA GLU A 183 -4.62 19.97 14.94
C GLU A 183 -4.94 18.50 15.29
N LEU A 184 -4.10 17.83 16.08
CA LEU A 184 -4.42 16.48 16.57
C LEU A 184 -5.37 16.56 17.75
N PRO A 185 -6.42 15.72 17.81
CA PRO A 185 -7.27 15.65 18.99
C PRO A 185 -6.44 15.34 20.23
N SER A 186 -6.63 16.07 21.31
CA SER A 186 -6.05 15.68 22.60
C SER A 186 -6.82 14.46 23.09
N TRP A 187 -6.15 13.34 23.19
CA TRP A 187 -6.67 12.17 23.87
C TRP A 187 -6.80 12.50 25.36
N LYS A 188 -8.03 12.68 25.82
CA LYS A 188 -8.37 12.69 27.24
C LYS A 188 -8.91 11.34 27.65
#